data_75aa2910c3cd7f097acc01439aefa45a
#
_entry.id   75aa2910c3cd7f097acc01439aefa45a
#
_cell.length_a   1.000
_cell.length_b   1.000
_cell.length_c   1.000
_cell.angle_alpha   90.00
_cell.angle_beta   90.00
_cell.angle_gamma   90.00
#
_symmetry.space_group_name_H-M   'P 1'
#
loop_
_entity.id
_entity.type
_entity.pdbx_description
1 polymer ?
#
loop_
_entity_poly.entity_id
_entity_poly.type
_entity_poly.pdbx_seq_one_letter_code
_entity_poly.pdbx_strand_id
1 'polypeptide(L)'
;MSGARRRGLATGAAVVLASTTLAACGSSGGRAELIWYINPDNGGQAALAKDCSTPQYKITTQLLPQDATQQRVQLARRLNAHDDSIDLMSLDPAYTAELANAGYLATIPTALQDSLRQQSFKGAVAASSWNGKLAVAPFWSNTQVLWYHKSVAQKAGLDLSQPVTWDQVIDAAVKTQTKVGVQANKYEGYVVWINALVDGAGGDIVSDVSKGNDAKVDLNSTAGREAAAVVAKLAHSPAAPPDLSIAQEGQSEAAFAGANGGFLTNWTYIYSAHHDAMKDDLGYARYPETVAGTPSRPPYGGIGIGVSKYSKHVGLAMAAVKCLTSPTSQGKYAVAEGNMPASPAGYAYPALTKAYPADLLTLFQQSVNDAGPRPVTPYWSDISGALQSSWHPPASVNQRTPATSASFIEDVLHGRSLL
;
A
#
# COMPACT_ATOMS: atom_id res chain seq x y z
N MET A 1 -75.20 -36.13 45.60
CA MET A 1 -75.61 -35.35 46.78
C MET A 1 -75.11 -33.95 46.48
N SER A 2 -76.04 -33.05 46.11
CA SER A 2 -76.59 -31.95 46.85
C SER A 2 -75.50 -30.86 47.13
N GLY A 3 -75.61 -29.63 46.76
CA GLY A 3 -76.70 -28.71 46.35
C GLY A 3 -76.09 -27.34 46.12
N ALA A 4 -76.64 -26.70 45.19
CA ALA A 4 -77.48 -25.47 45.28
C ALA A 4 -76.71 -24.13 45.43
N ARG A 5 -76.81 -23.37 44.34
CA ARG A 5 -77.33 -22.01 44.18
C ARG A 5 -76.92 -20.89 45.14
N ARG A 6 -76.41 -19.74 44.59
CA ARG A 6 -77.23 -18.53 44.52
C ARG A 6 -76.60 -17.43 43.64
N ARG A 7 -77.47 -16.76 42.95
CA ARG A 7 -77.31 -15.62 42.02
C ARG A 7 -76.99 -14.32 42.81
N GLY A 8 -76.23 -13.44 42.23
CA GLY A 8 -76.15 -12.05 42.60
C GLY A 8 -75.78 -11.21 41.37
N LEU A 9 -76.77 -10.53 40.78
CA LEU A 9 -76.58 -9.43 39.83
C LEU A 9 -76.03 -8.20 40.56
N ALA A 10 -75.05 -7.54 40.00
CA ALA A 10 -74.78 -6.14 40.21
C ALA A 10 -74.23 -5.47 38.98
N THR A 11 -75.00 -4.57 38.45
CA THR A 11 -74.72 -3.57 37.42
C THR A 11 -73.62 -2.61 37.83
N GLY A 12 -72.79 -2.18 36.91
CA GLY A 12 -71.97 -0.99 37.15
C GLY A 12 -70.90 -0.67 36.15
N ALA A 13 -71.24 0.26 35.28
CA ALA A 13 -70.35 1.27 34.66
C ALA A 13 -69.09 0.86 33.85
N ALA A 14 -69.24 0.92 32.56
CA ALA A 14 -68.14 0.98 31.57
C ALA A 14 -67.43 2.34 31.67
N VAL A 15 -66.17 2.36 32.15
CA VAL A 15 -65.26 3.46 31.94
C VAL A 15 -64.34 3.15 30.75
N VAL A 16 -64.58 3.80 29.66
CA VAL A 16 -63.70 3.77 28.48
C VAL A 16 -62.47 4.66 28.78
N LEU A 17 -61.38 4.05 29.20
CA LEU A 17 -60.06 4.70 29.20
C LEU A 17 -59.49 4.61 27.79
N ALA A 18 -59.54 5.71 27.04
CA ALA A 18 -58.82 5.92 25.82
C ALA A 18 -57.30 5.98 26.14
N SER A 19 -56.62 4.86 26.05
CA SER A 19 -55.16 4.80 26.09
C SER A 19 -54.61 5.34 24.79
N THR A 20 -54.25 6.64 24.75
CA THR A 20 -53.41 7.21 23.72
C THR A 20 -51.99 6.65 23.91
N THR A 21 -51.68 5.56 23.21
CA THR A 21 -50.30 5.13 23.00
C THR A 21 -49.62 6.15 22.14
N LEU A 22 -48.90 7.09 22.76
CA LEU A 22 -47.85 7.84 22.10
C LEU A 22 -46.80 6.81 21.66
N ALA A 23 -46.84 6.40 20.40
CA ALA A 23 -45.71 5.76 19.72
C ALA A 23 -44.59 6.81 19.65
N ALA A 24 -43.81 6.89 20.74
CA ALA A 24 -42.52 7.52 20.66
C ALA A 24 -41.66 6.66 19.73
N CYS A 25 -41.66 6.99 18.44
CA CYS A 25 -40.53 6.63 17.57
C CYS A 25 -39.28 7.29 18.14
N GLY A 26 -38.72 6.66 19.16
CA GLY A 26 -37.38 6.93 19.61
C GLY A 26 -36.46 6.48 18.48
N SER A 27 -36.16 7.37 17.52
CA SER A 27 -34.90 7.27 16.81
C SER A 27 -33.83 7.32 17.88
N SER A 28 -33.34 6.16 18.28
CA SER A 28 -32.11 6.04 19.01
C SER A 28 -31.01 6.60 18.08
N GLY A 29 -30.85 7.92 18.09
CA GLY A 29 -29.77 8.63 17.44
C GLY A 29 -28.44 8.26 18.09
N GLY A 30 -28.12 6.97 18.10
CA GLY A 30 -26.80 6.48 18.44
C GLY A 30 -25.81 6.99 17.41
N ARG A 31 -24.67 7.46 17.87
CA ARG A 31 -23.53 7.80 17.04
C ARG A 31 -23.20 6.61 16.14
N ALA A 32 -23.18 6.79 14.81
CA ALA A 32 -22.86 5.72 13.88
C ALA A 32 -21.41 5.21 14.12
N GLU A 33 -21.19 3.91 14.02
CA GLU A 33 -19.85 3.34 14.05
C GLU A 33 -19.41 3.06 12.63
N LEU A 34 -18.24 3.62 12.24
CA LEU A 34 -17.59 3.37 10.95
C LEU A 34 -16.41 2.44 11.17
N ILE A 35 -16.41 1.29 10.53
CA ILE A 35 -15.31 0.32 10.62
C ILE A 35 -14.32 0.58 9.49
N TRP A 36 -13.08 0.89 9.87
CA TRP A 36 -11.97 1.10 8.94
C TRP A 36 -10.98 -0.06 8.99
N TYR A 37 -10.89 -0.82 7.92
CA TYR A 37 -9.91 -1.88 7.74
C TYR A 37 -8.57 -1.27 7.33
N ILE A 38 -7.56 -1.43 8.18
CA ILE A 38 -6.24 -0.79 8.05
C ILE A 38 -5.14 -1.84 7.87
N ASN A 39 -4.12 -1.52 7.08
CA ASN A 39 -2.86 -2.24 7.10
C ASN A 39 -2.16 -2.01 8.46
N PRO A 40 -1.40 -3.00 8.96
CA PRO A 40 -0.69 -2.87 10.24
C PRO A 40 0.25 -1.65 10.26
N ASP A 41 0.19 -0.89 11.36
CA ASP A 41 1.06 0.22 11.67
C ASP A 41 1.32 0.29 13.20
N ASN A 42 2.04 1.28 13.66
CA ASN A 42 2.34 1.49 15.09
C ASN A 42 1.26 2.29 15.82
N GLY A 43 0.05 2.40 15.25
CA GLY A 43 -1.10 3.07 15.86
C GLY A 43 -1.46 4.41 15.25
N GLY A 44 -0.75 4.85 14.20
CA GLY A 44 -1.01 6.13 13.51
C GLY A 44 -2.40 6.21 12.91
N GLN A 45 -2.87 5.15 12.24
CA GLN A 45 -4.23 5.11 11.67
C GLN A 45 -5.30 5.10 12.78
N ALA A 46 -5.06 4.39 13.88
CA ALA A 46 -5.97 4.42 15.05
C ALA A 46 -6.05 5.80 15.70
N ALA A 47 -4.93 6.52 15.78
CA ALA A 47 -4.90 7.90 16.27
C ALA A 47 -5.70 8.84 15.34
N LEU A 48 -5.52 8.72 14.02
CA LEU A 48 -6.31 9.49 13.05
C LEU A 48 -7.81 9.13 13.09
N ALA A 49 -8.16 7.86 13.28
CA ALA A 49 -9.55 7.43 13.46
C ALA A 49 -10.20 8.15 14.64
N LYS A 50 -9.46 8.29 15.76
CA LYS A 50 -9.90 9.06 16.93
C LYS A 50 -10.07 10.54 16.59
N ASP A 51 -9.06 11.16 15.97
CA ASP A 51 -9.06 12.59 15.64
C ASP A 51 -10.17 12.97 14.65
N CYS A 52 -10.48 12.09 13.69
CA CYS A 52 -11.51 12.29 12.65
C CYS A 52 -12.90 11.81 13.07
N SER A 53 -13.07 11.26 14.26
CA SER A 53 -14.39 10.93 14.79
C SER A 53 -15.15 12.22 15.21
N THR A 54 -16.47 12.23 15.01
CA THR A 54 -17.34 13.40 15.25
C THR A 54 -18.53 13.01 16.14
N PRO A 55 -19.37 13.93 16.58
CA PRO A 55 -20.62 13.57 17.27
C PRO A 55 -21.56 12.66 16.44
N GLN A 56 -21.49 12.72 15.10
CA GLN A 56 -22.33 11.92 14.21
C GLN A 56 -21.81 10.50 13.99
N TYR A 57 -20.47 10.30 14.03
CA TYR A 57 -19.87 8.99 13.86
C TYR A 57 -18.58 8.83 14.65
N LYS A 58 -18.28 7.57 15.00
CA LYS A 58 -17.02 7.11 15.56
C LYS A 58 -16.34 6.22 14.54
N ILE A 59 -15.05 6.41 14.31
CA ILE A 59 -14.25 5.51 13.47
C ILE A 59 -13.54 4.50 14.38
N THR A 60 -13.68 3.20 14.08
CA THR A 60 -13.02 2.10 14.78
C THR A 60 -12.19 1.33 13.76
N THR A 61 -10.94 1.01 14.10
CA THR A 61 -10.02 0.32 13.20
C THR A 61 -10.07 -1.19 13.35
N GLN A 62 -9.90 -1.93 12.25
CA GLN A 62 -9.72 -3.37 12.18
C GLN A 62 -8.44 -3.68 11.41
N LEU A 63 -7.55 -4.50 11.98
CA LEU A 63 -6.29 -4.84 11.33
C LEU A 63 -6.49 -5.84 10.20
N LEU A 64 -5.88 -5.55 9.07
CA LEU A 64 -5.65 -6.47 7.95
C LEU A 64 -4.38 -7.32 8.21
N PRO A 65 -4.18 -8.42 7.48
CA PRO A 65 -2.92 -9.16 7.50
C PRO A 65 -1.71 -8.27 7.16
N GLN A 66 -0.50 -8.72 7.50
CA GLN A 66 0.74 -8.01 7.17
C GLN A 66 1.01 -7.98 5.66
N ASP A 67 0.75 -9.08 4.97
CA ASP A 67 1.02 -9.25 3.55
C ASP A 67 -0.08 -8.62 2.67
N ALA A 68 0.31 -7.80 1.70
CA ALA A 68 -0.61 -7.07 0.81
C ALA A 68 -1.51 -7.98 -0.03
N THR A 69 -1.00 -9.14 -0.48
CA THR A 69 -1.81 -10.12 -1.22
C THR A 69 -2.90 -10.71 -0.33
N GLN A 70 -2.58 -11.00 0.94
CA GLN A 70 -3.57 -11.49 1.90
C GLN A 70 -4.59 -10.41 2.29
N GLN A 71 -4.18 -9.14 2.39
CA GLN A 71 -5.10 -7.99 2.57
C GLN A 71 -6.12 -7.95 1.43
N ARG A 72 -5.65 -8.01 0.19
CA ARG A 72 -6.51 -8.07 -1.00
C ARG A 72 -7.48 -9.24 -0.92
N VAL A 73 -6.99 -10.46 -0.66
CA VAL A 73 -7.83 -11.67 -0.58
C VAL A 73 -8.91 -11.55 0.48
N GLN A 74 -8.57 -11.03 1.66
CA GLN A 74 -9.54 -10.83 2.74
C GLN A 74 -10.62 -9.84 2.35
N LEU A 75 -10.23 -8.66 1.82
CA LEU A 75 -11.17 -7.62 1.42
C LEU A 75 -12.05 -8.09 0.25
N ALA A 76 -11.46 -8.69 -0.79
CA ALA A 76 -12.21 -9.17 -1.95
C ALA A 76 -13.26 -10.22 -1.57
N ARG A 77 -12.94 -11.16 -0.68
CA ARG A 77 -13.89 -12.18 -0.19
C ARG A 77 -15.06 -11.55 0.54
N ARG A 78 -14.82 -10.58 1.43
CA ARG A 78 -15.86 -9.91 2.20
C ARG A 78 -16.74 -9.04 1.31
N LEU A 79 -16.14 -8.27 0.40
CA LEU A 79 -16.86 -7.42 -0.55
C LEU A 79 -17.71 -8.26 -1.52
N ASN A 80 -17.18 -9.40 -1.99
CA ASN A 80 -17.95 -10.33 -2.82
C ASN A 80 -19.14 -10.96 -2.06
N ALA A 81 -19.01 -11.11 -0.74
CA ALA A 81 -20.13 -11.54 0.12
C ALA A 81 -21.10 -10.41 0.48
N HIS A 82 -20.92 -9.20 -0.07
CA HIS A 82 -21.70 -7.99 0.22
C HIS A 82 -21.70 -7.61 1.70
N ASP A 83 -20.55 -7.80 2.37
CA ASP A 83 -20.40 -7.52 3.79
C ASP A 83 -20.58 -6.03 4.07
N ASP A 84 -21.67 -5.69 4.75
CA ASP A 84 -22.08 -4.34 5.06
C ASP A 84 -21.46 -3.77 6.34
N SER A 85 -20.62 -4.56 7.01
CA SER A 85 -19.86 -4.13 8.18
C SER A 85 -18.55 -3.40 7.84
N ILE A 86 -18.18 -3.32 6.54
CA ILE A 86 -17.00 -2.60 6.08
C ILE A 86 -17.41 -1.22 5.61
N ASP A 87 -16.90 -0.15 6.24
CA ASP A 87 -17.14 1.22 5.78
C ASP A 87 -15.94 1.77 5.02
N LEU A 88 -14.75 1.68 5.59
CA LEU A 88 -13.51 2.24 5.06
C LEU A 88 -12.44 1.14 4.93
N MET A 89 -11.59 1.27 3.93
CA MET A 89 -10.51 0.33 3.64
C MET A 89 -9.25 1.06 3.24
N SER A 90 -8.13 0.72 3.86
CA SER A 90 -6.79 1.07 3.38
C SER A 90 -6.41 0.13 2.24
N LEU A 91 -6.24 0.66 1.03
CA LEU A 91 -6.04 -0.12 -0.20
C LEU A 91 -4.69 0.18 -0.84
N ASP A 92 -3.93 -0.87 -1.11
CA ASP A 92 -2.72 -0.78 -1.92
C ASP A 92 -3.08 -0.37 -3.36
N PRO A 93 -2.34 0.58 -3.98
CA PRO A 93 -2.58 1.03 -5.35
C PRO A 93 -2.67 -0.09 -6.37
N ALA A 94 -1.90 -1.17 -6.19
CA ALA A 94 -1.88 -2.32 -7.10
C ALA A 94 -3.24 -3.00 -7.24
N TYR A 95 -4.07 -2.99 -6.20
CA TYR A 95 -5.36 -3.67 -6.18
C TYR A 95 -6.57 -2.73 -6.31
N THR A 96 -6.32 -1.42 -6.40
CA THR A 96 -7.39 -0.41 -6.55
C THR A 96 -8.22 -0.64 -7.82
N ALA A 97 -7.56 -0.90 -8.95
CA ALA A 97 -8.23 -1.14 -10.23
C ALA A 97 -9.12 -2.39 -10.19
N GLU A 98 -8.68 -3.46 -9.57
CA GLU A 98 -9.43 -4.71 -9.42
C GLU A 98 -10.74 -4.48 -8.63
N LEU A 99 -10.63 -3.88 -7.44
CA LEU A 99 -11.80 -3.65 -6.59
C LEU A 99 -12.77 -2.62 -7.18
N ALA A 100 -12.25 -1.62 -7.88
CA ALA A 100 -13.05 -0.64 -8.61
C ALA A 100 -13.76 -1.27 -9.81
N ASN A 101 -13.06 -2.10 -10.60
CA ASN A 101 -13.63 -2.79 -11.76
C ASN A 101 -14.72 -3.80 -11.35
N ALA A 102 -14.54 -4.49 -10.22
CA ALA A 102 -15.56 -5.37 -9.64
C ALA A 102 -16.78 -4.59 -9.08
N GLY A 103 -16.71 -3.25 -9.05
CA GLY A 103 -17.80 -2.40 -8.56
C GLY A 103 -18.02 -2.51 -7.05
N TYR A 104 -16.97 -2.77 -6.28
CA TYR A 104 -17.04 -2.89 -4.82
C TYR A 104 -16.90 -1.56 -4.08
N LEU A 105 -16.39 -0.52 -4.77
CA LEU A 105 -16.12 0.77 -4.17
C LEU A 105 -17.28 1.75 -4.41
N ALA A 106 -17.63 2.53 -3.39
CA ALA A 106 -18.59 3.61 -3.51
C ALA A 106 -17.98 4.77 -4.31
N THR A 107 -18.80 5.39 -5.16
CA THR A 107 -18.38 6.55 -5.96
C THR A 107 -18.08 7.74 -5.06
N ILE A 108 -16.86 8.28 -5.15
CA ILE A 108 -16.48 9.51 -4.46
C ILE A 108 -17.25 10.68 -5.09
N PRO A 109 -17.93 11.54 -4.30
CA PRO A 109 -18.63 12.72 -4.82
C PRO A 109 -17.70 13.64 -5.60
N THR A 110 -18.19 14.23 -6.72
CA THR A 110 -17.38 15.06 -7.63
C THR A 110 -16.61 16.16 -6.90
N ALA A 111 -17.26 16.91 -6.03
CA ALA A 111 -16.60 17.99 -5.28
C ALA A 111 -15.46 17.49 -4.38
N LEU A 112 -15.57 16.26 -3.84
CA LEU A 112 -14.49 15.64 -3.07
C LEU A 112 -13.38 15.15 -4.00
N GLN A 113 -13.72 14.55 -5.17
CA GLN A 113 -12.73 14.17 -6.18
C GLN A 113 -11.88 15.37 -6.62
N ASP A 114 -12.53 16.50 -6.92
CA ASP A 114 -11.85 17.73 -7.37
C ASP A 114 -10.88 18.25 -6.29
N SER A 115 -11.33 18.28 -5.03
CA SER A 115 -10.48 18.64 -3.89
C SER A 115 -9.29 17.71 -3.73
N LEU A 116 -9.51 16.39 -3.81
CA LEU A 116 -8.45 15.38 -3.69
C LEU A 116 -7.42 15.49 -4.84
N ARG A 117 -7.88 15.74 -6.07
CA ARG A 117 -7.01 15.93 -7.24
C ARG A 117 -6.13 17.19 -7.10
N GLN A 118 -6.71 18.27 -6.59
CA GLN A 118 -5.98 19.53 -6.41
C GLN A 118 -4.92 19.46 -5.31
N GLN A 119 -5.19 18.73 -4.24
CA GLN A 119 -4.29 18.65 -3.09
C GLN A 119 -3.21 17.56 -3.20
N SER A 120 -3.35 16.59 -4.11
CA SER A 120 -2.47 15.42 -4.16
C SER A 120 -1.45 15.48 -5.29
N PHE A 121 -0.32 14.78 -5.13
CA PHE A 121 0.64 14.57 -6.21
C PHE A 121 -0.02 13.86 -7.40
N LYS A 122 0.43 14.18 -8.63
CA LYS A 122 -0.13 13.57 -9.85
C LYS A 122 -0.03 12.04 -9.85
N GLY A 123 1.10 11.51 -9.37
CA GLY A 123 1.29 10.05 -9.23
C GLY A 123 0.30 9.42 -8.26
N ALA A 124 0.01 10.09 -7.12
CA ALA A 124 -0.99 9.63 -6.16
C ALA A 124 -2.41 9.60 -6.76
N VAL A 125 -2.77 10.64 -7.53
CA VAL A 125 -4.04 10.70 -8.24
C VAL A 125 -4.13 9.59 -9.28
N ALA A 126 -3.09 9.37 -10.08
CA ALA A 126 -3.06 8.34 -11.10
C ALA A 126 -3.24 6.94 -10.49
N ALA A 127 -2.44 6.62 -9.46
CA ALA A 127 -2.49 5.33 -8.76
C ALA A 127 -3.81 5.08 -7.99
N SER A 128 -4.56 6.14 -7.67
CA SER A 128 -5.87 6.08 -7.00
C SER A 128 -7.05 6.11 -7.96
N SER A 129 -6.80 6.14 -9.27
CA SER A 129 -7.84 6.32 -10.30
C SER A 129 -8.10 5.04 -11.08
N TRP A 130 -9.36 4.83 -11.45
CA TRP A 130 -9.79 3.81 -12.39
C TRP A 130 -10.79 4.40 -13.38
N ASN A 131 -10.61 4.15 -14.68
CA ASN A 131 -11.47 4.69 -15.77
C ASN A 131 -11.66 6.22 -15.64
N GLY A 132 -10.60 6.97 -15.37
CA GLY A 132 -10.60 8.44 -15.30
C GLY A 132 -11.22 9.03 -14.03
N LYS A 133 -11.72 8.20 -13.10
CA LYS A 133 -12.31 8.64 -11.82
C LYS A 133 -11.45 8.19 -10.64
N LEU A 134 -11.42 8.99 -9.56
CA LEU A 134 -10.83 8.52 -8.31
C LEU A 134 -11.70 7.39 -7.75
N ALA A 135 -11.13 6.19 -7.64
CA ALA A 135 -11.74 5.03 -7.01
C ALA A 135 -11.51 5.03 -5.49
N VAL A 136 -10.37 5.57 -5.05
CA VAL A 136 -9.98 5.74 -3.66
C VAL A 136 -9.44 7.16 -3.44
N ALA A 137 -9.42 7.62 -2.19
CA ALA A 137 -8.81 8.90 -1.83
C ALA A 137 -7.33 8.69 -1.49
N PRO A 138 -6.38 9.40 -2.14
CA PRO A 138 -4.96 9.33 -1.78
C PRO A 138 -4.73 9.67 -0.31
N PHE A 139 -4.06 8.79 0.44
CA PHE A 139 -3.80 9.01 1.86
C PHE A 139 -2.32 9.23 2.13
N TRP A 140 -1.45 8.25 1.81
CA TRP A 140 -0.01 8.49 1.73
C TRP A 140 0.55 7.98 0.41
N SER A 141 1.66 8.59 -0.03
CA SER A 141 2.44 8.17 -1.19
C SER A 141 3.84 7.81 -0.73
N ASN A 142 4.25 6.60 -1.02
CA ASN A 142 5.52 6.09 -0.57
C ASN A 142 6.40 5.70 -1.77
N THR A 143 7.70 5.63 -1.54
CA THR A 143 8.69 5.16 -2.49
C THR A 143 9.84 4.49 -1.75
N GLN A 144 10.68 3.78 -2.46
CA GLN A 144 11.92 3.27 -1.90
C GLN A 144 13.08 4.17 -2.31
N VAL A 145 14.06 4.26 -1.41
CA VAL A 145 15.36 4.90 -1.67
C VAL A 145 16.46 3.93 -1.26
N LEU A 146 17.70 4.23 -1.64
CA LEU A 146 18.85 3.51 -1.15
C LEU A 146 19.27 4.03 0.23
N TRP A 147 19.09 3.21 1.24
CA TRP A 147 19.63 3.40 2.59
C TRP A 147 20.99 2.74 2.68
N TYR A 148 21.94 3.34 3.41
CA TYR A 148 23.28 2.77 3.53
C TYR A 148 23.98 3.22 4.79
N HIS A 149 24.96 2.45 5.23
CA HIS A 149 25.94 2.85 6.22
C HIS A 149 26.99 3.75 5.55
N LYS A 150 27.11 5.01 5.98
CA LYS A 150 28.10 5.95 5.42
C LYS A 150 29.53 5.43 5.56
N SER A 151 29.83 4.79 6.69
CA SER A 151 31.12 4.13 6.94
C SER A 151 31.42 3.02 5.92
N VAL A 152 30.40 2.25 5.50
CA VAL A 152 30.52 1.20 4.47
C VAL A 152 30.75 1.80 3.10
N ALA A 153 29.96 2.81 2.70
CA ALA A 153 30.14 3.50 1.43
C ALA A 153 31.54 4.12 1.31
N GLN A 154 32.01 4.78 2.38
CA GLN A 154 33.36 5.35 2.44
C GLN A 154 34.45 4.26 2.29
N LYS A 155 34.32 3.15 3.01
CA LYS A 155 35.27 2.02 2.91
C LYS A 155 35.27 1.40 1.51
N ALA A 156 34.12 1.37 0.85
CA ALA A 156 33.99 0.89 -0.52
C ALA A 156 34.57 1.88 -1.54
N GLY A 157 34.65 3.17 -1.22
CA GLY A 157 34.96 4.26 -2.14
C GLY A 157 33.79 4.54 -3.11
N LEU A 158 32.54 4.28 -2.67
CA LEU A 158 31.34 4.53 -3.45
C LEU A 158 30.80 5.94 -3.16
N ASP A 159 30.78 6.79 -4.18
CA ASP A 159 30.21 8.14 -4.10
C ASP A 159 28.68 8.11 -4.36
N LEU A 160 27.91 8.22 -3.30
CA LEU A 160 26.43 8.21 -3.34
C LEU A 160 25.81 9.62 -3.48
N SER A 161 26.64 10.65 -3.69
CA SER A 161 26.16 11.96 -4.13
C SER A 161 25.79 11.99 -5.62
N GLN A 162 26.23 10.97 -6.36
CA GLN A 162 25.93 10.75 -7.77
C GLN A 162 24.99 9.55 -7.95
N PRO A 163 24.27 9.44 -9.08
CA PRO A 163 23.54 8.22 -9.42
C PRO A 163 24.48 7.00 -9.43
N VAL A 164 24.04 5.90 -8.84
CA VAL A 164 24.79 4.64 -8.81
C VAL A 164 23.92 3.52 -9.38
N THR A 165 24.57 2.50 -9.95
CA THR A 165 23.89 1.30 -10.44
C THR A 165 23.77 0.23 -9.35
N TRP A 166 22.83 -0.70 -9.53
CA TRP A 166 22.75 -1.92 -8.72
C TRP A 166 24.08 -2.68 -8.70
N ASP A 167 24.75 -2.74 -9.85
CA ASP A 167 26.07 -3.39 -9.95
C ASP A 167 27.10 -2.77 -9.02
N GLN A 168 27.18 -1.44 -8.99
CA GLN A 168 28.09 -0.71 -8.11
C GLN A 168 27.76 -0.92 -6.62
N VAL A 169 26.47 -0.95 -6.27
CA VAL A 169 26.04 -1.20 -4.87
C VAL A 169 26.39 -2.63 -4.45
N ILE A 170 26.11 -3.64 -5.30
CA ILE A 170 26.44 -5.04 -5.02
C ILE A 170 27.95 -5.22 -4.89
N ASP A 171 28.76 -4.66 -5.81
CA ASP A 171 30.21 -4.77 -5.81
C ASP A 171 30.83 -4.07 -4.59
N ALA A 172 30.26 -2.93 -4.16
CA ALA A 172 30.66 -2.22 -2.93
C ALA A 172 30.39 -3.08 -1.69
N ALA A 173 29.24 -3.74 -1.62
CA ALA A 173 28.91 -4.65 -0.53
C ALA A 173 29.85 -5.89 -0.50
N VAL A 174 30.17 -6.48 -1.65
CA VAL A 174 31.15 -7.58 -1.75
C VAL A 174 32.52 -7.12 -1.27
N LYS A 175 33.01 -5.97 -1.74
CA LYS A 175 34.30 -5.40 -1.36
C LYS A 175 34.43 -5.16 0.16
N THR A 176 33.33 -4.74 0.78
CA THR A 176 33.31 -4.43 2.23
C THR A 176 32.88 -5.61 3.10
N GLN A 177 32.51 -6.75 2.49
CA GLN A 177 31.98 -7.95 3.15
C GLN A 177 30.67 -7.68 3.90
N THR A 178 29.85 -6.80 3.34
CA THR A 178 28.53 -6.43 3.87
C THR A 178 27.39 -6.98 3.00
N LYS A 179 26.14 -6.74 3.41
CA LYS A 179 24.95 -7.25 2.75
C LYS A 179 24.13 -6.14 2.09
N VAL A 180 23.39 -6.52 1.05
CA VAL A 180 22.40 -5.68 0.38
C VAL A 180 21.00 -6.22 0.71
N GLY A 181 20.25 -5.48 1.50
CA GLY A 181 18.85 -5.81 1.83
C GLY A 181 17.90 -5.42 0.69
N VAL A 182 17.05 -6.36 0.31
CA VAL A 182 15.94 -6.16 -0.63
C VAL A 182 14.77 -7.05 -0.21
N GLN A 183 13.57 -6.80 -0.73
CA GLN A 183 12.41 -7.66 -0.54
C GLN A 183 12.38 -8.72 -1.65
N ALA A 184 12.61 -9.99 -1.33
CA ALA A 184 12.69 -11.07 -2.31
C ALA A 184 12.01 -12.40 -1.89
N ASN A 185 11.14 -12.36 -0.87
CA ASN A 185 10.22 -13.46 -0.56
C ASN A 185 9.20 -13.63 -1.71
N LYS A 186 8.52 -14.77 -1.76
CA LYS A 186 7.43 -15.03 -2.70
C LYS A 186 6.16 -14.24 -2.30
N TYR A 187 6.12 -12.95 -2.56
CA TYR A 187 5.00 -12.04 -2.24
C TYR A 187 5.06 -10.77 -3.11
N GLU A 188 4.10 -9.86 -2.93
CA GLU A 188 3.99 -8.63 -3.73
C GLU A 188 5.24 -7.73 -3.66
N GLY A 189 5.93 -7.64 -2.50
CA GLY A 189 7.13 -6.82 -2.37
C GLY A 189 8.27 -7.24 -3.29
N TYR A 190 8.38 -8.52 -3.65
CA TYR A 190 9.34 -8.97 -4.66
C TYR A 190 8.96 -8.48 -6.06
N VAL A 191 7.68 -8.49 -6.38
CA VAL A 191 7.18 -7.97 -7.66
C VAL A 191 7.37 -6.46 -7.75
N VAL A 192 7.26 -5.73 -6.64
CA VAL A 192 7.62 -4.31 -6.54
C VAL A 192 9.07 -4.07 -6.96
N TRP A 193 10.01 -4.89 -6.48
CA TRP A 193 11.42 -4.78 -6.88
C TRP A 193 11.62 -5.13 -8.35
N ILE A 194 11.05 -6.23 -8.83
CA ILE A 194 11.12 -6.63 -10.26
C ILE A 194 10.57 -5.52 -11.16
N ASN A 195 9.41 -4.94 -10.83
CA ASN A 195 8.81 -3.85 -11.61
C ASN A 195 9.74 -2.63 -11.68
N ALA A 196 10.31 -2.23 -10.54
CA ALA A 196 11.23 -1.08 -10.50
C ALA A 196 12.51 -1.33 -11.33
N LEU A 197 13.01 -2.57 -11.37
CA LEU A 197 14.15 -2.93 -12.20
C LEU A 197 13.81 -2.89 -13.69
N VAL A 198 12.64 -3.41 -14.09
CA VAL A 198 12.18 -3.40 -15.49
C VAL A 198 11.92 -1.97 -15.95
N ASP A 199 11.17 -1.17 -15.18
CA ASP A 199 10.91 0.24 -15.47
C ASP A 199 12.22 1.06 -15.54
N GLY A 200 13.12 0.83 -14.58
CA GLY A 200 14.44 1.48 -14.52
C GLY A 200 15.37 1.07 -15.67
N ALA A 201 15.07 -0.01 -16.37
CA ALA A 201 15.74 -0.40 -17.61
C ALA A 201 15.01 0.11 -18.88
N GLY A 202 13.96 0.92 -18.72
CA GLY A 202 13.19 1.52 -19.81
C GLY A 202 12.20 0.58 -20.49
N GLY A 203 11.69 -0.43 -19.75
CA GLY A 203 10.66 -1.36 -20.25
C GLY A 203 9.46 -1.43 -19.32
N ASP A 204 8.51 -2.27 -19.68
CA ASP A 204 7.27 -2.54 -18.93
C ASP A 204 7.11 -4.05 -18.72
N ILE A 205 6.42 -4.45 -17.67
CA ILE A 205 5.97 -5.85 -17.50
C ILE A 205 4.84 -6.14 -18.47
N VAL A 206 3.84 -5.26 -18.51
CA VAL A 206 2.70 -5.31 -19.44
C VAL A 206 2.36 -3.90 -19.92
N SER A 207 1.93 -3.80 -21.18
CA SER A 207 1.38 -2.57 -21.78
C SER A 207 -0.02 -2.81 -22.32
N ASP A 208 -0.64 -1.78 -22.89
CA ASP A 208 -2.02 -1.86 -23.41
C ASP A 208 -3.03 -2.38 -22.39
N VAL A 209 -2.86 -2.05 -21.11
CA VAL A 209 -3.66 -2.55 -19.97
C VAL A 209 -5.18 -2.33 -20.14
N SER A 210 -5.59 -1.38 -20.99
CA SER A 210 -7.00 -1.14 -21.33
C SER A 210 -7.64 -2.29 -22.11
N LYS A 211 -6.84 -3.20 -22.68
CA LYS A 211 -7.32 -4.42 -23.38
C LYS A 211 -7.67 -5.56 -22.39
N GLY A 212 -7.50 -5.34 -21.10
CA GLY A 212 -7.87 -6.32 -20.08
C GLY A 212 -6.97 -7.55 -20.09
N ASN A 213 -7.55 -8.75 -20.26
CA ASN A 213 -6.79 -10.00 -20.37
C ASN A 213 -5.99 -10.14 -21.69
N ASP A 214 -6.28 -9.29 -22.68
CA ASP A 214 -5.51 -9.19 -23.92
C ASP A 214 -4.41 -8.11 -23.85
N ALA A 215 -4.05 -7.65 -22.64
CA ALA A 215 -2.92 -6.77 -22.42
C ALA A 215 -1.63 -7.42 -22.97
N LYS A 216 -0.77 -6.60 -23.55
CA LYS A 216 0.50 -7.10 -24.12
C LYS A 216 1.50 -7.34 -23.00
N VAL A 217 2.10 -8.54 -22.94
CA VAL A 217 3.18 -8.85 -22.01
C VAL A 217 4.51 -8.50 -22.64
N ASP A 218 5.20 -7.48 -22.07
CA ASP A 218 6.46 -6.92 -22.61
C ASP A 218 7.71 -7.39 -21.85
N LEU A 219 7.55 -8.27 -20.88
CA LEU A 219 8.65 -8.72 -20.00
C LEU A 219 9.77 -9.45 -20.75
N ASN A 220 9.46 -10.17 -21.87
CA ASN A 220 10.48 -10.79 -22.73
C ASN A 220 11.19 -9.73 -23.58
N SER A 221 11.94 -8.86 -22.95
CA SER A 221 12.61 -7.69 -23.54
C SER A 221 14.05 -7.57 -23.03
N THR A 222 14.79 -6.60 -23.55
CA THR A 222 16.11 -6.24 -22.99
C THR A 222 15.97 -5.78 -21.55
N ALA A 223 14.98 -4.93 -21.24
CA ALA A 223 14.72 -4.46 -19.87
C ALA A 223 14.43 -5.61 -18.90
N GLY A 224 13.63 -6.60 -19.31
CA GLY A 224 13.39 -7.79 -18.48
C GLY A 224 14.69 -8.58 -18.21
N ARG A 225 15.57 -8.71 -19.23
CA ARG A 225 16.86 -9.39 -19.05
C ARG A 225 17.84 -8.62 -18.16
N GLU A 226 17.86 -7.28 -18.23
CA GLU A 226 18.66 -6.44 -17.33
C GLU A 226 18.17 -6.57 -15.89
N ALA A 227 16.85 -6.55 -15.69
CA ALA A 227 16.26 -6.82 -14.38
C ALA A 227 16.66 -8.20 -13.82
N ALA A 228 16.58 -9.25 -14.67
CA ALA A 228 16.99 -10.60 -14.29
C ALA A 228 18.50 -10.70 -13.97
N ALA A 229 19.34 -9.93 -14.67
CA ALA A 229 20.78 -9.87 -14.40
C ALA A 229 21.07 -9.30 -13.00
N VAL A 230 20.39 -8.21 -12.59
CA VAL A 230 20.53 -7.62 -11.25
C VAL A 230 20.11 -8.63 -10.17
N VAL A 231 18.95 -9.25 -10.33
CA VAL A 231 18.46 -10.24 -9.34
C VAL A 231 19.42 -11.42 -9.23
N ALA A 232 19.85 -11.98 -10.35
CA ALA A 232 20.80 -13.10 -10.39
C ALA A 232 22.16 -12.71 -9.78
N LYS A 233 22.70 -11.52 -10.11
CA LYS A 233 23.95 -11.02 -9.58
C LYS A 233 23.91 -10.93 -8.05
N LEU A 234 22.86 -10.30 -7.49
CA LEU A 234 22.72 -10.22 -6.04
C LEU A 234 22.61 -11.62 -5.43
N ALA A 235 21.71 -12.46 -5.93
CA ALA A 235 21.40 -13.77 -5.36
C ALA A 235 22.60 -14.73 -5.34
N HIS A 236 23.52 -14.61 -6.30
CA HIS A 236 24.73 -15.43 -6.38
C HIS A 236 25.98 -14.77 -5.81
N SER A 237 25.88 -13.54 -5.29
CA SER A 237 27.00 -12.82 -4.70
C SER A 237 27.12 -13.06 -3.20
N PRO A 238 28.33 -12.88 -2.62
CA PRO A 238 28.51 -12.84 -1.17
C PRO A 238 27.73 -11.69 -0.48
N ALA A 239 27.23 -10.71 -1.23
CA ALA A 239 26.43 -9.60 -0.72
C ALA A 239 24.97 -10.00 -0.43
N ALA A 240 24.50 -11.17 -0.91
CA ALA A 240 23.17 -11.66 -0.58
C ALA A 240 23.05 -11.96 0.92
N PRO A 241 21.99 -11.49 1.60
CA PRO A 241 21.66 -11.97 2.94
C PRO A 241 21.31 -13.46 2.91
N PRO A 242 21.61 -14.24 3.97
CA PRO A 242 21.30 -15.68 4.03
C PRO A 242 19.81 -16.00 3.88
N ASP A 243 18.97 -15.07 4.29
CA ASP A 243 17.49 -15.14 4.26
C ASP A 243 16.86 -14.44 3.07
N LEU A 244 17.63 -14.09 2.02
CA LEU A 244 17.16 -13.34 0.85
C LEU A 244 15.83 -13.85 0.29
N SER A 245 15.68 -15.18 0.15
CA SER A 245 14.49 -15.79 -0.45
C SER A 245 13.23 -15.75 0.42
N ILE A 246 13.35 -15.34 1.67
CA ILE A 246 12.23 -15.18 2.61
C ILE A 246 12.13 -13.75 3.15
N ALA A 247 12.98 -12.84 2.66
CA ALA A 247 13.05 -11.47 3.15
C ALA A 247 11.85 -10.63 2.64
N GLN A 248 11.12 -10.09 3.58
CA GLN A 248 10.15 -9.01 3.41
C GLN A 248 10.77 -7.71 3.95
N GLU A 249 9.98 -6.65 4.09
CA GLU A 249 10.44 -5.34 4.57
C GLU A 249 11.18 -5.43 5.89
N GLY A 250 10.60 -6.12 6.89
CA GLY A 250 11.19 -6.23 8.23
C GLY A 250 12.45 -7.09 8.29
N GLN A 251 12.54 -8.19 7.51
CA GLN A 251 13.75 -9.02 7.45
C GLN A 251 14.89 -8.27 6.76
N SER A 252 14.63 -7.60 5.64
CA SER A 252 15.63 -6.80 4.95
C SER A 252 16.11 -5.61 5.79
N GLU A 253 15.23 -4.98 6.55
CA GLU A 253 15.54 -3.95 7.55
C GLU A 253 16.42 -4.50 8.67
N ALA A 254 16.06 -5.65 9.26
CA ALA A 254 16.85 -6.29 10.31
C ALA A 254 18.25 -6.68 9.82
N ALA A 255 18.38 -7.19 8.59
CA ALA A 255 19.65 -7.50 7.97
C ALA A 255 20.53 -6.23 7.78
N PHE A 256 19.93 -5.12 7.41
CA PHE A 256 20.58 -3.81 7.27
C PHE A 256 21.05 -3.26 8.62
N ALA A 257 20.22 -3.34 9.66
CA ALA A 257 20.58 -2.88 11.01
C ALA A 257 21.58 -3.80 11.73
N GLY A 258 21.80 -5.00 11.21
CA GLY A 258 22.72 -6.00 11.77
C GLY A 258 24.20 -5.66 11.53
N ALA A 259 25.08 -6.39 12.21
CA ALA A 259 26.54 -6.15 12.19
C ALA A 259 27.19 -6.17 10.79
N ASN A 260 26.60 -6.88 9.83
CA ASN A 260 27.08 -6.98 8.46
C ASN A 260 26.18 -6.21 7.47
N GLY A 261 25.32 -5.33 7.95
CA GLY A 261 24.51 -4.47 7.09
C GLY A 261 25.36 -3.48 6.31
N GLY A 262 25.01 -3.23 5.06
CA GLY A 262 25.74 -2.27 4.23
C GLY A 262 24.79 -1.35 3.49
N PHE A 263 23.90 -1.94 2.73
CA PHE A 263 22.95 -1.24 1.86
C PHE A 263 21.57 -1.87 1.96
N LEU A 264 20.53 -1.06 1.72
CA LEU A 264 19.13 -1.50 1.77
C LEU A 264 18.31 -0.67 0.80
N THR A 265 17.50 -1.28 -0.06
CA THR A 265 16.37 -0.58 -0.67
C THR A 265 15.09 -0.91 0.11
N ASN A 266 14.48 0.12 0.66
CA ASN A 266 13.24 0.00 1.45
C ASN A 266 12.52 1.35 1.52
N TRP A 267 11.32 1.33 2.05
CA TRP A 267 10.40 2.46 2.14
C TRP A 267 10.90 3.56 3.07
N THR A 268 10.25 4.71 3.02
CA THR A 268 10.65 5.93 3.73
C THR A 268 10.66 5.81 5.25
N TYR A 269 9.93 4.85 5.83
CA TYR A 269 9.85 4.64 7.28
C TYR A 269 11.20 4.25 7.92
N ILE A 270 12.15 3.76 7.15
CA ILE A 270 13.49 3.38 7.64
C ILE A 270 14.17 4.54 8.37
N TYR A 271 13.94 5.78 7.91
CA TYR A 271 14.53 6.92 8.62
C TYR A 271 14.01 7.01 10.06
N SER A 272 12.70 7.00 10.25
CA SER A 272 12.11 7.08 11.61
C SER A 272 12.47 5.89 12.49
N ALA A 273 12.68 4.71 11.89
CA ALA A 273 13.03 3.50 12.63
C ALA A 273 14.49 3.49 13.10
N HIS A 274 15.42 4.12 12.37
CA HIS A 274 16.86 3.89 12.58
C HIS A 274 17.70 5.14 12.83
N HIS A 275 17.19 6.38 12.57
CA HIS A 275 18.02 7.59 12.66
C HIS A 275 18.61 7.82 14.06
N ASP A 276 17.87 7.51 15.13
CA ASP A 276 18.36 7.66 16.51
C ASP A 276 19.45 6.64 16.86
N ALA A 277 19.30 5.40 16.38
CA ALA A 277 20.26 4.32 16.68
C ALA A 277 21.54 4.43 15.84
N MET A 278 21.40 4.74 14.55
CA MET A 278 22.52 4.82 13.60
C MET A 278 23.17 6.20 13.54
N LYS A 279 22.46 7.25 13.99
CA LYS A 279 22.94 8.64 14.05
C LYS A 279 23.59 9.07 12.72
N ASP A 280 24.85 9.52 12.79
CA ASP A 280 25.60 10.05 11.65
C ASP A 280 25.95 9.00 10.59
N ASP A 281 25.86 7.69 10.92
CA ASP A 281 26.18 6.61 9.97
C ASP A 281 25.02 6.26 9.03
N LEU A 282 23.78 6.65 9.33
CA LEU A 282 22.66 6.46 8.40
C LEU A 282 22.78 7.42 7.22
N GLY A 283 22.95 6.86 6.03
CA GLY A 283 22.94 7.57 4.75
C GLY A 283 21.71 7.21 3.92
N TYR A 284 21.37 8.09 2.97
CA TYR A 284 20.28 7.92 2.01
C TYR A 284 20.69 8.51 0.66
N ALA A 285 20.27 7.83 -0.41
CA ALA A 285 20.54 8.23 -1.78
C ALA A 285 19.39 7.85 -2.71
N ARG A 286 19.46 8.31 -3.95
CA ARG A 286 18.53 7.87 -5.01
C ARG A 286 18.52 6.36 -5.13
N TYR A 287 17.37 5.81 -5.54
CA TYR A 287 17.24 4.39 -5.87
C TYR A 287 18.24 4.03 -6.98
N PRO A 288 18.92 2.86 -6.90
CA PRO A 288 19.96 2.52 -7.88
C PRO A 288 19.41 2.36 -9.30
N GLU A 289 20.21 2.75 -10.29
CA GLU A 289 19.91 2.54 -11.71
C GLU A 289 20.04 1.05 -12.07
N THR A 290 19.11 0.54 -12.86
CA THR A 290 19.20 -0.82 -13.42
C THR A 290 20.23 -0.86 -14.53
N VAL A 291 20.26 0.17 -15.38
CA VAL A 291 21.19 0.35 -16.49
C VAL A 291 21.90 1.69 -16.31
N ALA A 292 23.23 1.69 -16.38
CA ALA A 292 24.04 2.89 -16.21
C ALA A 292 23.60 4.02 -17.16
N GLY A 293 23.36 5.22 -16.59
CA GLY A 293 22.93 6.40 -17.34
C GLY A 293 21.45 6.41 -17.74
N THR A 294 20.69 5.38 -17.38
CA THR A 294 19.23 5.40 -17.48
C THR A 294 18.66 5.73 -16.10
N PRO A 295 17.95 6.86 -15.94
CA PRO A 295 17.43 7.28 -14.64
C PRO A 295 16.60 6.18 -13.97
N SER A 296 16.88 5.91 -12.70
CA SER A 296 16.13 4.92 -11.95
C SER A 296 14.64 5.27 -11.85
N ARG A 297 13.81 4.26 -11.84
CA ARG A 297 12.36 4.35 -11.61
C ARG A 297 12.05 3.65 -10.27
N PRO A 298 12.20 4.35 -9.13
CA PRO A 298 11.93 3.72 -7.83
C PRO A 298 10.47 3.26 -7.75
N PRO A 299 10.15 2.28 -6.90
CA PRO A 299 8.79 1.81 -6.75
C PRO A 299 7.85 2.94 -6.33
N TYR A 300 6.66 3.02 -6.92
CA TYR A 300 5.55 3.79 -6.39
C TYR A 300 4.72 2.91 -5.46
N GLY A 301 4.56 3.32 -4.23
CA GLY A 301 3.72 2.70 -3.22
C GLY A 301 2.84 3.72 -2.50
N GLY A 302 2.26 3.30 -1.41
CA GLY A 302 1.38 4.11 -0.60
C GLY A 302 0.04 3.42 -0.37
N ILE A 303 -0.91 4.18 0.17
CA ILE A 303 -2.27 3.67 0.43
C ILE A 303 -3.29 4.74 0.06
N GLY A 304 -4.38 4.28 -0.58
CA GLY A 304 -5.60 5.06 -0.73
C GLY A 304 -6.69 4.58 0.24
N ILE A 305 -7.59 5.48 0.65
CA ILE A 305 -8.74 5.11 1.45
C ILE A 305 -9.96 4.92 0.52
N GLY A 306 -10.42 3.67 0.43
CA GLY A 306 -11.66 3.30 -0.25
C GLY A 306 -12.86 3.25 0.69
N VAL A 307 -14.03 3.50 0.15
CA VAL A 307 -15.32 3.33 0.85
C VAL A 307 -16.04 2.14 0.23
N SER A 308 -16.51 1.20 1.06
CA SER A 308 -17.30 0.08 0.59
C SER A 308 -18.64 0.56 0.05
N LYS A 309 -19.02 0.08 -1.12
CA LYS A 309 -20.37 0.36 -1.68
C LYS A 309 -21.48 -0.28 -0.84
N TYR A 310 -21.14 -1.32 -0.06
CA TYR A 310 -22.10 -2.04 0.78
C TYR A 310 -22.26 -1.44 2.18
N SER A 311 -21.43 -0.43 2.52
CA SER A 311 -21.56 0.30 3.80
C SER A 311 -22.97 0.88 3.98
N LYS A 312 -23.52 0.73 5.17
CA LYS A 312 -24.78 1.39 5.58
C LYS A 312 -24.62 2.90 5.78
N HIS A 313 -23.37 3.39 5.80
CA HIS A 313 -23.01 4.75 6.19
C HIS A 313 -22.16 5.49 5.15
N VAL A 314 -22.33 5.20 3.84
CA VAL A 314 -21.50 5.75 2.76
C VAL A 314 -21.30 7.27 2.87
N GLY A 315 -22.34 8.04 3.18
CA GLY A 315 -22.25 9.51 3.31
C GLY A 315 -21.36 9.94 4.47
N LEU A 316 -21.44 9.27 5.63
CA LEU A 316 -20.58 9.52 6.78
C LEU A 316 -19.15 9.04 6.55
N ALA A 317 -18.99 7.91 5.87
CA ALA A 317 -17.69 7.39 5.46
C ALA A 317 -16.97 8.37 4.52
N MET A 318 -17.67 8.99 3.56
CA MET A 318 -17.08 10.03 2.70
C MET A 318 -16.69 11.30 3.48
N ALA A 319 -17.45 11.68 4.52
CA ALA A 319 -17.06 12.77 5.40
C ALA A 319 -15.80 12.41 6.22
N ALA A 320 -15.70 11.16 6.69
CA ALA A 320 -14.51 10.65 7.37
C ALA A 320 -13.29 10.65 6.43
N VAL A 321 -13.43 10.19 5.17
CA VAL A 321 -12.36 10.23 4.16
C VAL A 321 -11.79 11.63 4.01
N LYS A 322 -12.64 12.67 3.91
CA LYS A 322 -12.18 14.06 3.79
C LYS A 322 -11.28 14.49 4.96
N CYS A 323 -11.58 14.07 6.19
CA CYS A 323 -10.76 14.35 7.36
C CYS A 323 -9.46 13.53 7.32
N LEU A 324 -9.56 12.21 7.13
CA LEU A 324 -8.44 11.28 7.16
C LEU A 324 -7.39 11.61 6.09
N THR A 325 -7.81 12.09 4.92
CA THR A 325 -6.94 12.43 3.80
C THR A 325 -6.58 13.91 3.72
N SER A 326 -6.93 14.71 4.75
CA SER A 326 -6.51 16.12 4.80
C SER A 326 -4.99 16.23 4.90
N PRO A 327 -4.36 17.30 4.36
CA PRO A 327 -2.92 17.49 4.48
C PRO A 327 -2.40 17.43 5.92
N THR A 328 -3.18 17.95 6.88
CA THR A 328 -2.84 17.88 8.32
C THR A 328 -2.84 16.44 8.84
N SER A 329 -3.83 15.63 8.48
CA SER A 329 -3.90 14.21 8.86
C SER A 329 -2.76 13.41 8.24
N GLN A 330 -2.47 13.65 6.97
CA GLN A 330 -1.34 13.04 6.28
C GLN A 330 0.01 13.41 6.93
N GLY A 331 0.21 14.68 7.28
CA GLY A 331 1.41 15.14 7.98
C GLY A 331 1.55 14.54 9.38
N LYS A 332 0.47 14.44 10.14
CA LYS A 332 0.46 13.76 11.44
C LYS A 332 0.86 12.28 11.30
N TYR A 333 0.29 11.60 10.30
CA TYR A 333 0.58 10.20 10.02
C TYR A 333 2.04 9.99 9.61
N ALA A 334 2.58 10.87 8.77
CA ALA A 334 3.98 10.81 8.36
C ALA A 334 4.96 10.97 9.55
N VAL A 335 4.64 11.83 10.51
CA VAL A 335 5.44 11.97 11.74
C VAL A 335 5.37 10.71 12.60
N ALA A 336 4.19 10.09 12.69
CA ALA A 336 3.99 8.90 13.53
C ALA A 336 4.61 7.63 12.94
N GLU A 337 4.52 7.46 11.60
CA GLU A 337 4.78 6.17 10.95
C GLU A 337 5.91 6.22 9.91
N GLY A 338 6.42 7.40 9.57
CA GLY A 338 7.45 7.54 8.54
C GLY A 338 6.94 7.31 7.11
N ASN A 339 5.63 7.17 6.91
CA ASN A 339 5.00 7.06 5.60
C ASN A 339 4.60 8.43 5.08
N MET A 340 5.17 8.84 3.95
CA MET A 340 5.12 10.23 3.49
C MET A 340 3.75 10.64 2.94
N PRO A 341 3.37 11.94 3.05
CA PRO A 341 2.08 12.43 2.57
C PRO A 341 1.87 12.24 1.08
N ALA A 342 0.62 11.99 0.66
CA ALA A 342 0.23 12.02 -0.76
C ALA A 342 0.05 13.45 -1.30
N SER A 343 0.25 14.46 -0.47
CA SER A 343 0.04 15.88 -0.82
C SER A 343 1.25 16.76 -0.50
N PRO A 344 1.59 17.73 -1.37
CA PRO A 344 2.65 18.73 -1.09
C PRO A 344 2.42 19.49 0.23
N ALA A 345 1.16 19.84 0.53
CA ALA A 345 0.84 20.55 1.76
C ALA A 345 1.03 19.68 3.02
N GLY A 346 0.91 18.36 2.90
CA GLY A 346 1.25 17.41 3.98
C GLY A 346 2.74 17.39 4.29
N TYR A 347 3.60 17.50 3.28
CA TYR A 347 5.06 17.64 3.46
C TYR A 347 5.45 18.93 4.18
N ALA A 348 4.66 19.99 4.04
CA ALA A 348 4.87 21.27 4.74
C ALA A 348 4.34 21.25 6.20
N TYR A 349 3.86 20.10 6.71
CA TYR A 349 3.38 19.99 8.09
C TYR A 349 4.53 20.29 9.08
N PRO A 350 4.37 21.29 10.01
CA PRO A 350 5.49 21.80 10.80
C PRO A 350 6.23 20.75 11.64
N ALA A 351 5.52 19.76 12.18
CA ALA A 351 6.16 18.69 12.95
C ALA A 351 6.97 17.75 12.04
N LEU A 352 6.54 17.51 10.78
CA LEU A 352 7.27 16.70 9.81
C LEU A 352 8.58 17.39 9.39
N THR A 353 8.52 18.67 9.03
CA THR A 353 9.70 19.45 8.64
C THR A 353 10.71 19.64 9.78
N LYS A 354 10.27 19.49 11.05
CA LYS A 354 11.15 19.48 12.22
C LYS A 354 11.77 18.09 12.47
N ALA A 355 11.04 17.01 12.15
CA ALA A 355 11.48 15.63 12.41
C ALA A 355 12.43 15.07 11.36
N TYR A 356 12.42 15.63 10.15
CA TYR A 356 13.19 15.10 9.02
C TYR A 356 14.14 16.17 8.44
N PRO A 357 15.36 15.79 8.01
CA PRO A 357 16.24 16.67 7.25
C PRO A 357 15.58 17.18 5.96
N ALA A 358 15.80 18.43 5.61
CA ALA A 358 15.17 19.04 4.44
C ALA A 358 15.58 18.39 3.11
N ASP A 359 16.84 17.98 3.01
CA ASP A 359 17.37 17.25 1.85
C ASP A 359 16.75 15.85 1.71
N LEU A 360 16.48 15.15 2.82
CA LEU A 360 15.79 13.86 2.81
C LEU A 360 14.32 14.02 2.36
N LEU A 361 13.60 15.02 2.86
CA LEU A 361 12.24 15.31 2.40
C LEU A 361 12.22 15.66 0.90
N THR A 362 13.24 16.39 0.43
CA THR A 362 13.41 16.68 -0.99
C THR A 362 13.67 15.43 -1.81
N LEU A 363 14.55 14.53 -1.33
CA LEU A 363 14.83 13.24 -1.96
C LEU A 363 13.54 12.41 -2.09
N PHE A 364 12.74 12.32 -1.03
CA PHE A 364 11.47 11.58 -1.05
C PHE A 364 10.50 12.14 -2.09
N GLN A 365 10.30 13.46 -2.13
CA GLN A 365 9.41 14.09 -3.09
C GLN A 365 9.88 13.88 -4.54
N GLN A 366 11.18 14.02 -4.81
CA GLN A 366 11.75 13.75 -6.13
C GLN A 366 11.56 12.27 -6.50
N SER A 367 11.87 11.36 -5.59
CA SER A 367 11.74 9.93 -5.82
C SER A 367 10.29 9.48 -6.07
N VAL A 368 9.30 10.04 -5.36
CA VAL A 368 7.88 9.80 -5.63
C VAL A 368 7.46 10.33 -7.02
N ASN A 369 7.99 11.49 -7.42
CA ASN A 369 7.67 12.05 -8.74
C ASN A 369 8.28 11.24 -9.89
N ASP A 370 9.46 10.63 -9.66
CA ASP A 370 10.18 9.81 -10.64
C ASP A 370 9.75 8.33 -10.59
N ALA A 371 8.95 7.94 -9.61
CA ALA A 371 8.57 6.56 -9.36
C ALA A 371 7.80 5.93 -10.52
N GLY A 372 8.06 4.63 -10.75
CA GLY A 372 7.33 3.76 -11.67
C GLY A 372 6.21 3.01 -10.94
N PRO A 373 4.93 3.36 -11.16
CA PRO A 373 3.85 2.59 -10.57
C PRO A 373 3.75 1.21 -11.24
N ARG A 374 3.30 0.22 -10.48
CA ARG A 374 2.88 -1.06 -11.06
C ARG A 374 1.74 -0.83 -12.04
N PRO A 375 1.58 -1.66 -13.10
CA PRO A 375 0.52 -1.52 -14.09
C PRO A 375 -0.87 -1.42 -13.45
N VAL A 376 -1.65 -0.40 -13.81
CA VAL A 376 -3.01 -0.18 -13.31
C VAL A 376 -3.98 -1.01 -14.14
N THR A 377 -4.24 -2.23 -13.69
CA THR A 377 -5.12 -3.21 -14.37
C THR A 377 -5.91 -4.03 -13.34
N PRO A 378 -7.14 -4.46 -13.64
CA PRO A 378 -7.89 -5.36 -12.77
C PRO A 378 -7.29 -6.77 -12.69
N TYR A 379 -6.34 -7.11 -13.55
CA TYR A 379 -5.65 -8.40 -13.62
C TYR A 379 -4.30 -8.41 -12.91
N TRP A 380 -3.97 -7.34 -12.15
CA TRP A 380 -2.66 -7.25 -11.51
C TRP A 380 -2.36 -8.42 -10.58
N SER A 381 -3.36 -8.93 -9.85
CA SER A 381 -3.18 -10.08 -8.96
C SER A 381 -2.70 -11.34 -9.70
N ASP A 382 -3.19 -11.54 -10.93
CA ASP A 382 -2.81 -12.68 -11.77
C ASP A 382 -1.40 -12.49 -12.32
N ILE A 383 -1.09 -11.29 -12.81
CA ILE A 383 0.25 -10.92 -13.31
C ILE A 383 1.28 -11.04 -12.19
N SER A 384 0.98 -10.47 -11.02
CA SER A 384 1.87 -10.52 -9.85
C SER A 384 2.08 -11.96 -9.36
N GLY A 385 1.02 -12.78 -9.28
CA GLY A 385 1.13 -14.19 -8.92
C GLY A 385 1.99 -15.00 -9.86
N ALA A 386 1.88 -14.75 -11.18
CA ALA A 386 2.72 -15.38 -12.19
C ALA A 386 4.20 -14.96 -12.06
N LEU A 387 4.47 -13.67 -11.79
CA LEU A 387 5.82 -13.18 -11.51
C LEU A 387 6.39 -13.82 -10.25
N GLN A 388 5.65 -13.83 -9.14
CA GLN A 388 6.07 -14.46 -7.90
C GLN A 388 6.44 -15.93 -8.10
N SER A 389 5.67 -16.66 -8.91
CA SER A 389 5.89 -18.09 -9.17
C SER A 389 7.08 -18.36 -10.10
N SER A 390 7.35 -17.46 -11.06
CA SER A 390 8.40 -17.67 -12.07
C SER A 390 9.76 -17.04 -11.71
N TRP A 391 9.79 -16.04 -10.79
CA TRP A 391 11.04 -15.38 -10.37
C TRP A 391 11.53 -15.87 -9.01
N HIS A 392 10.74 -16.64 -8.26
CA HIS A 392 11.14 -17.15 -6.95
C HIS A 392 11.55 -18.64 -7.02
N PRO A 393 12.64 -19.05 -6.33
CA PRO A 393 13.52 -18.23 -5.49
C PRO A 393 14.49 -17.38 -6.34
N PRO A 394 14.99 -16.23 -5.81
CA PRO A 394 15.90 -15.33 -6.57
C PRO A 394 17.11 -16.02 -7.17
N ALA A 395 17.64 -17.04 -6.51
CA ALA A 395 18.79 -17.83 -6.99
C ALA A 395 18.48 -18.67 -8.26
N SER A 396 17.20 -18.85 -8.62
CA SER A 396 16.82 -19.54 -9.87
C SER A 396 16.72 -18.60 -11.06
N VAL A 397 16.72 -17.28 -10.82
CA VAL A 397 16.57 -16.26 -11.85
C VAL A 397 17.78 -16.25 -12.80
N ASN A 398 17.52 -16.19 -14.09
CA ASN A 398 18.53 -16.15 -15.13
C ASN A 398 18.00 -15.44 -16.39
N GLN A 399 18.81 -15.34 -17.44
CA GLN A 399 18.47 -14.63 -18.68
C GLN A 399 17.24 -15.20 -19.44
N ARG A 400 16.78 -16.41 -19.12
CA ARG A 400 15.56 -17.02 -19.71
C ARG A 400 14.31 -16.72 -18.89
N THR A 401 14.46 -16.36 -17.62
CA THR A 401 13.34 -16.10 -16.69
C THR A 401 12.32 -15.12 -17.26
N PRO A 402 12.71 -13.96 -17.85
CA PRO A 402 11.74 -13.03 -18.42
C PRO A 402 10.87 -13.62 -19.53
N ALA A 403 11.46 -14.45 -20.43
CA ALA A 403 10.72 -15.09 -21.51
C ALA A 403 9.74 -16.15 -20.98
N THR A 404 10.19 -17.00 -20.06
CA THR A 404 9.34 -18.02 -19.43
C THR A 404 8.21 -17.36 -18.63
N SER A 405 8.53 -16.29 -17.90
CA SER A 405 7.55 -15.54 -17.13
C SER A 405 6.52 -14.84 -18.02
N ALA A 406 6.94 -14.26 -19.14
CA ALA A 406 6.03 -13.65 -20.11
C ALA A 406 4.99 -14.65 -20.64
N SER A 407 5.44 -15.82 -21.07
CA SER A 407 4.53 -16.88 -21.54
C SER A 407 3.60 -17.36 -20.43
N PHE A 408 4.08 -17.46 -19.19
CA PHE A 408 3.26 -17.86 -18.07
C PHE A 408 2.20 -16.81 -17.70
N ILE A 409 2.55 -15.50 -17.74
CA ILE A 409 1.59 -14.41 -17.54
C ILE A 409 0.50 -14.47 -18.62
N GLU A 410 0.87 -14.63 -19.91
CA GLU A 410 -0.09 -14.78 -21.00
C GLU A 410 -1.04 -15.97 -20.79
N ASP A 411 -0.52 -17.11 -20.35
CA ASP A 411 -1.33 -18.31 -20.07
C ASP A 411 -2.30 -18.09 -18.92
N VAL A 412 -1.87 -17.42 -17.84
CA VAL A 412 -2.72 -17.09 -16.69
C VAL A 412 -3.81 -16.10 -17.10
N LEU A 413 -3.47 -15.02 -17.80
CA LEU A 413 -4.43 -14.01 -18.27
C LEU A 413 -5.54 -14.60 -19.16
N HIS A 414 -5.21 -15.63 -19.94
CA HIS A 414 -6.18 -16.31 -20.81
C HIS A 414 -6.82 -17.57 -20.19
N GLY A 415 -6.55 -17.84 -18.91
CA GLY A 415 -7.10 -19.00 -18.19
C GLY A 415 -6.56 -20.36 -18.68
N ARG A 416 -5.40 -20.37 -19.35
CA ARG A 416 -4.73 -21.62 -19.81
C ARG A 416 -3.85 -22.25 -18.73
N SER A 417 -3.49 -21.46 -17.70
CA SER A 417 -2.74 -21.93 -16.54
C SER A 417 -3.33 -21.34 -15.26
N LEU A 418 -3.14 -22.06 -14.13
CA LEU A 418 -3.47 -21.58 -12.79
C LEU A 418 -2.20 -21.15 -12.05
N LEU A 419 -2.35 -20.24 -11.09
CA LEU A 419 -1.28 -19.75 -10.20
C LEU A 419 -0.93 -20.76 -9.11
#